data_1d9f37e71d518352d1755a5a7cc59127
#
_entry.id   1d9f37e71d518352d1755a5a7cc59127
#
_cell.length_a   1.000
_cell.length_b   1.000
_cell.length_c   1.000
_cell.angle_alpha   90.00
_cell.angle_beta   90.00
_cell.angle_gamma   90.00
#
_symmetry.space_group_name_H-M   'P 1'
#
loop_
_entity.id
_entity.type
_entity.pdbx_description
1 polymer ?
#
loop_
_entity_poly.entity_id
_entity_poly.type
_entity_poly.pdbx_seq_one_letter_code
_entity_poly.pdbx_strand_id
1 'polypeptide(L)'
;RGFLGKMLFSGEEALKKCTVLSGGEKVRCMLSRMMMLRANVLMLDEPTNHLDLESITAFNNSLKNFKGTVLFTTHDHEFAETVANRIIELTPKGNIDRYLTFEEYMSDKAIKEQRDKMYVVAV
;
A
#
# COMPACT_ATOMS: atom_id res chain seq x y z
N ARG A 1 -22.89 -3.45 -3.40
CA ARG A 1 -23.16 -2.03 -3.05
C ARG A 1 -22.53 -1.66 -1.70
N GLY A 2 -22.77 -2.39 -0.62
CA GLY A 2 -22.24 -2.10 0.71
C GLY A 2 -20.72 -2.06 0.79
N PHE A 3 -20.03 -2.97 0.07
CA PHE A 3 -18.58 -2.98 0.01
C PHE A 3 -18.00 -1.77 -0.75
N LEU A 4 -18.61 -1.40 -1.89
CA LEU A 4 -18.25 -0.20 -2.65
C LEU A 4 -18.47 1.08 -1.83
N GLY A 5 -19.53 1.13 -1.01
CA GLY A 5 -19.77 2.25 -0.09
C GLY A 5 -18.63 2.43 0.93
N LYS A 6 -18.03 1.35 1.43
CA LYS A 6 -16.85 1.40 2.29
C LYS A 6 -15.61 1.95 1.57
N MET A 7 -15.57 1.87 0.26
CA MET A 7 -14.54 2.45 -0.61
C MET A 7 -14.90 3.83 -1.14
N LEU A 8 -15.82 4.54 -0.48
CA LEU A 8 -16.28 5.90 -0.82
C LEU A 8 -17.02 6.01 -2.17
N PHE A 9 -17.72 4.96 -2.59
CA PHE A 9 -18.67 5.04 -3.69
C PHE A 9 -20.06 5.39 -3.15
N SER A 10 -20.63 6.50 -3.59
CA SER A 10 -22.02 6.85 -3.31
C SER A 10 -23.01 5.89 -3.98
N GLY A 11 -24.28 5.90 -3.56
CA GLY A 11 -25.28 5.01 -4.14
C GLY A 11 -25.42 5.12 -5.66
N GLU A 12 -25.29 6.32 -6.21
CA GLU A 12 -25.33 6.56 -7.66
C GLU A 12 -24.03 6.13 -8.34
N GLU A 13 -22.87 6.44 -7.75
CA GLU A 13 -21.56 6.08 -8.28
C GLU A 13 -21.37 4.56 -8.35
N ALA A 14 -21.91 3.83 -7.38
CA ALA A 14 -21.85 2.36 -7.37
C ALA A 14 -22.62 1.73 -8.56
N LEU A 15 -23.46 2.48 -9.23
CA LEU A 15 -24.23 2.04 -10.41
C LEU A 15 -23.60 2.49 -11.73
N LYS A 16 -22.60 3.37 -11.71
CA LYS A 16 -21.90 3.84 -12.92
C LYS A 16 -21.15 2.71 -13.60
N LYS A 17 -21.08 2.78 -14.93
CA LYS A 17 -20.19 1.93 -15.72
C LYS A 17 -18.74 2.37 -15.52
N CYS A 18 -17.79 1.43 -15.55
CA CYS A 18 -16.37 1.73 -15.39
C CYS A 18 -15.82 2.75 -16.40
N THR A 19 -16.46 2.89 -17.55
CA THR A 19 -16.07 3.86 -18.59
C THR A 19 -16.29 5.33 -18.20
N VAL A 20 -17.17 5.60 -17.24
CA VAL A 20 -17.49 6.96 -16.77
C VAL A 20 -16.87 7.31 -15.42
N LEU A 21 -16.06 6.40 -14.85
CA LEU A 21 -15.36 6.61 -13.60
C LEU A 21 -14.10 7.45 -13.80
N SER A 22 -13.75 8.28 -12.82
CA SER A 22 -12.43 8.93 -12.75
C SER A 22 -11.30 7.92 -12.57
N GLY A 23 -10.05 8.32 -12.74
CA GLY A 23 -8.89 7.46 -12.50
C GLY A 23 -8.86 6.89 -11.09
N GLY A 24 -9.09 7.73 -10.07
CA GLY A 24 -9.16 7.30 -8.67
C GLY A 24 -10.32 6.36 -8.38
N GLU A 25 -11.50 6.64 -8.94
CA GLU A 25 -12.67 5.74 -8.82
C GLU A 25 -12.42 4.37 -9.46
N LYS A 26 -11.76 4.32 -10.62
CA LYS A 26 -11.36 3.06 -11.26
C LYS A 26 -10.43 2.24 -10.39
N VAL A 27 -9.42 2.85 -9.78
CA VAL A 27 -8.48 2.19 -8.88
C VAL A 27 -9.20 1.64 -7.66
N ARG A 28 -10.06 2.42 -7.01
CA ARG A 28 -10.87 1.96 -5.86
C ARG A 28 -11.79 0.80 -6.23
N CYS A 29 -12.42 0.86 -7.39
CA CYS A 29 -13.28 -0.22 -7.88
C CYS A 29 -12.48 -1.52 -8.12
N MET A 30 -11.31 -1.42 -8.73
CA MET A 30 -10.42 -2.56 -8.96
C MET A 30 -9.96 -3.19 -7.64
N LEU A 31 -9.56 -2.39 -6.65
CA LEU A 31 -9.17 -2.85 -5.33
C LEU A 31 -10.31 -3.55 -4.60
N SER A 32 -11.52 -2.96 -4.67
CA SER A 32 -12.71 -3.57 -4.11
C SER A 32 -12.98 -4.95 -4.70
N ARG A 33 -12.83 -5.09 -6.01
CA ARG A 33 -12.95 -6.36 -6.70
C ARG A 33 -11.91 -7.38 -6.24
N MET A 34 -10.64 -6.96 -6.14
CA MET A 34 -9.57 -7.83 -5.67
C MET A 34 -9.81 -8.34 -4.24
N MET A 35 -10.28 -7.48 -3.35
CA MET A 35 -10.63 -7.86 -1.98
C MET A 35 -11.83 -8.82 -1.92
N MET A 36 -12.80 -8.66 -2.83
CA MET A 36 -13.97 -9.54 -2.92
C MET A 36 -13.63 -10.94 -3.45
N LEU A 37 -12.55 -11.09 -4.20
CA LEU A 37 -12.07 -12.39 -4.70
C LEU A 37 -11.50 -13.30 -3.59
N ARG A 38 -11.52 -12.84 -2.34
CA ARG A 38 -11.01 -13.57 -1.19
C ARG A 38 -9.56 -14.04 -1.34
N ALA A 39 -8.74 -13.24 -2.04
CA ALA A 39 -7.31 -13.48 -2.11
C ALA A 39 -6.70 -13.48 -0.70
N ASN A 40 -5.76 -14.36 -0.45
CA ASN A 40 -5.01 -14.40 0.80
C ASN A 40 -3.75 -13.52 0.75
N VAL A 41 -3.31 -13.12 -0.43
CA VAL A 41 -2.19 -12.21 -0.67
C VAL A 41 -2.59 -11.15 -1.68
N LEU A 42 -2.34 -9.89 -1.37
CA LEU A 42 -2.44 -8.76 -2.29
C LEU A 42 -1.04 -8.24 -2.59
N MET A 43 -0.75 -8.06 -3.87
CA MET A 43 0.48 -7.42 -4.35
C MET A 43 0.12 -6.08 -5.00
N LEU A 44 0.63 -4.99 -4.46
CA LEU A 44 0.27 -3.63 -4.85
C LEU A 44 1.53 -2.83 -5.17
N ASP A 45 1.59 -2.27 -6.36
CA ASP A 45 2.71 -1.43 -6.80
C ASP A 45 2.23 0.03 -6.86
N GLU A 46 2.81 0.89 -6.02
CA GLU A 46 2.46 2.31 -5.87
C GLU A 46 0.94 2.55 -5.80
N PRO A 47 0.23 1.90 -4.85
CA PRO A 47 -1.24 1.84 -4.88
C PRO A 47 -1.93 3.18 -4.60
N THR A 48 -1.22 4.16 -4.02
CA THR A 48 -1.77 5.47 -3.70
C THR A 48 -1.59 6.51 -4.80
N ASN A 49 -0.85 6.18 -5.86
CA ASN A 49 -0.69 7.06 -7.01
C ASN A 49 -2.06 7.36 -7.64
N HIS A 50 -2.29 8.63 -7.96
CA HIS A 50 -3.54 9.13 -8.56
C HIS A 50 -4.78 9.07 -7.66
N LEU A 51 -4.63 8.80 -6.37
CA LEU A 51 -5.70 8.89 -5.38
C LEU A 51 -5.67 10.25 -4.67
N ASP A 52 -6.85 10.81 -4.40
CA ASP A 52 -7.01 11.93 -3.50
C ASP A 52 -6.90 11.50 -2.02
N LEU A 53 -6.75 12.46 -1.11
CA LEU A 53 -6.57 12.18 0.32
C LEU A 53 -7.70 11.35 0.93
N GLU A 54 -8.92 11.60 0.54
CA GLU A 54 -10.09 10.87 1.03
C GLU A 54 -10.06 9.41 0.57
N SER A 55 -9.70 9.19 -0.69
CA SER A 55 -9.54 7.85 -1.26
C SER A 55 -8.37 7.10 -0.63
N ILE A 56 -7.24 7.76 -0.37
CA ILE A 56 -6.09 7.17 0.35
C ILE A 56 -6.51 6.72 1.75
N THR A 57 -7.24 7.56 2.49
CA THR A 57 -7.72 7.23 3.83
C THR A 57 -8.64 5.99 3.82
N ALA A 58 -9.61 5.95 2.91
CA ALA A 58 -10.50 4.79 2.76
C ALA A 58 -9.74 3.53 2.36
N PHE A 59 -8.75 3.66 1.48
CA PHE A 59 -7.90 2.57 1.05
C PHE A 59 -7.05 2.03 2.21
N ASN A 60 -6.41 2.90 2.98
CA ASN A 60 -5.64 2.52 4.17
C ASN A 60 -6.48 1.74 5.16
N ASN A 61 -7.68 2.23 5.46
CA ASN A 61 -8.60 1.57 6.39
C ASN A 61 -9.03 0.19 5.87
N SER A 62 -9.24 0.05 4.57
CA SER A 62 -9.58 -1.23 3.96
C SER A 62 -8.43 -2.24 4.06
N LEU A 63 -7.18 -1.80 3.85
CA LEU A 63 -6.00 -2.66 3.99
C LEU A 63 -5.73 -3.07 5.43
N LYS A 64 -5.94 -2.18 6.39
CA LYS A 64 -5.82 -2.51 7.82
C LYS A 64 -6.77 -3.61 8.26
N ASN A 65 -7.95 -3.66 7.66
CA ASN A 65 -8.97 -4.67 7.94
C ASN A 65 -8.83 -5.95 7.09
N PHE A 66 -7.90 -5.95 6.13
CA PHE A 66 -7.64 -7.13 5.31
C PHE A 66 -6.92 -8.19 6.14
N LYS A 67 -7.49 -9.40 6.19
CA LYS A 67 -6.99 -10.50 7.02
C LYS A 67 -5.86 -11.33 6.41
N GLY A 68 -5.50 -11.05 5.17
CA GLY A 68 -4.41 -11.72 4.47
C GLY A 68 -3.09 -10.95 4.54
N THR A 69 -2.16 -11.31 3.69
CA THR A 69 -0.88 -10.64 3.53
C THR A 69 -0.97 -9.56 2.44
N VAL A 70 -0.45 -8.39 2.72
CA VAL A 70 -0.31 -7.31 1.72
C VAL A 70 1.18 -7.06 1.49
N LEU A 71 1.62 -7.24 0.26
CA LEU A 71 2.96 -6.85 -0.19
C LEU A 71 2.81 -5.62 -1.08
N PHE A 72 3.49 -4.54 -0.75
CA PHE A 72 3.37 -3.31 -1.55
C PHE A 72 4.68 -2.55 -1.67
N THR A 73 4.77 -1.76 -2.73
CA THR A 73 5.80 -0.73 -2.91
C THR A 73 5.15 0.63 -2.80
N THR A 74 5.85 1.61 -2.23
CA THR A 74 5.34 2.99 -2.16
C THR A 74 6.47 3.99 -1.94
N HIS A 75 6.28 5.21 -2.44
CA HIS A 75 7.07 6.40 -2.09
C HIS A 75 6.34 7.30 -1.07
N ASP A 76 5.11 6.94 -0.71
CA ASP A 76 4.31 7.63 0.29
C ASP A 76 4.67 7.14 1.70
N HIS A 77 5.39 7.98 2.45
CA HIS A 77 5.84 7.66 3.80
C HIS A 77 4.69 7.49 4.79
N GLU A 78 3.63 8.28 4.67
CA GLU A 78 2.45 8.19 5.52
C GLU A 78 1.69 6.89 5.29
N PHE A 79 1.56 6.49 4.02
CA PHE A 79 0.99 5.19 3.67
C PHE A 79 1.81 4.04 4.25
N ALA A 80 3.14 4.07 4.08
CA ALA A 80 4.04 3.05 4.61
C ALA A 80 3.93 2.94 6.14
N GLU A 81 3.96 4.06 6.87
CA GLU A 81 3.83 4.08 8.33
C GLU A 81 2.48 3.55 8.80
N THR A 82 1.42 3.88 8.08
CA THR A 82 0.05 3.52 8.48
C THR A 82 -0.26 2.03 8.26
N VAL A 83 0.31 1.42 7.23
CA VAL A 83 -0.08 0.07 6.78
C VAL A 83 1.00 -0.98 7.05
N ALA A 84 2.28 -0.63 6.93
CA ALA A 84 3.36 -1.60 7.03
C ALA A 84 3.65 -2.02 8.48
N ASN A 85 3.87 -3.30 8.69
CA ASN A 85 4.38 -3.89 9.94
C ASN A 85 5.66 -4.70 9.72
N ARG A 86 6.14 -4.73 8.49
CA ARG A 86 7.37 -5.37 8.06
C ARG A 86 7.97 -4.59 6.91
N ILE A 87 9.26 -4.29 6.99
CA ILE A 87 9.99 -3.58 5.95
C ILE A 87 11.01 -4.53 5.33
N ILE A 88 10.97 -4.61 4.00
CA ILE A 88 11.95 -5.33 3.20
C ILE A 88 12.61 -4.32 2.27
N GLU A 89 13.87 -4.00 2.52
CA GLU A 89 14.65 -3.10 1.67
C GLU A 89 15.54 -3.92 0.73
N LEU A 90 15.39 -3.68 -0.56
CA LEU A 90 16.22 -4.29 -1.59
C LEU A 90 17.44 -3.39 -1.83
N THR A 91 18.63 -3.94 -1.64
CA THR A 91 19.89 -3.21 -1.83
C THR A 91 20.78 -3.91 -2.85
N PRO A 92 21.81 -3.24 -3.40
CA PRO A 92 22.76 -3.86 -4.32
C PRO A 92 23.47 -5.10 -3.76
N LYS A 93 23.57 -5.22 -2.43
CA LYS A 93 24.27 -6.32 -1.75
C LYS A 93 23.34 -7.28 -1.01
N GLY A 94 22.04 -7.24 -1.28
CA GLY A 94 21.06 -8.13 -0.67
C GLY A 94 19.90 -7.39 -0.02
N ASN A 95 19.19 -8.07 0.87
CA ASN A 95 17.98 -7.54 1.49
C ASN A 95 18.19 -7.23 2.96
N ILE A 96 17.50 -6.21 3.44
CA ILE A 96 17.29 -5.97 4.86
C ILE A 96 15.82 -6.23 5.15
N ASP A 97 15.52 -7.14 6.05
CA ASP A 97 14.16 -7.58 6.37
C ASP A 97 13.94 -7.45 7.88
N ARG A 98 13.01 -6.59 8.29
CA ARG A 98 12.70 -6.31 9.71
C ARG A 98 11.22 -6.18 9.95
N TYR A 99 10.76 -6.76 11.06
CA TYR A 99 9.40 -6.62 11.59
C TYR A 99 9.34 -5.41 12.52
N LEU A 100 8.99 -4.26 11.95
CA LEU A 100 8.84 -2.99 12.65
C LEU A 100 8.07 -2.00 11.77
N THR A 101 7.74 -0.83 12.32
CA THR A 101 7.10 0.23 11.54
C THR A 101 8.12 0.91 10.63
N PHE A 102 7.61 1.69 9.68
CA PHE A 102 8.47 2.45 8.77
C PHE A 102 9.31 3.50 9.52
N GLU A 103 8.72 4.19 10.48
CA GLU A 103 9.41 5.18 11.30
C GLU A 103 10.51 4.54 12.16
N GLU A 104 10.22 3.43 12.81
CA GLU A 104 11.21 2.65 13.56
C GLU A 104 12.38 2.22 12.67
N TYR A 105 12.08 1.74 11.46
CA TYR A 105 13.10 1.34 10.49
C TYR A 105 14.02 2.51 10.11
N MET A 106 13.46 3.67 9.81
CA MET A 106 14.22 4.85 9.40
C MET A 106 15.03 5.49 10.52
N SER A 107 14.60 5.34 11.76
CA SER A 107 15.26 5.91 12.95
C SER A 107 16.30 4.98 13.59
N ASP A 108 16.31 3.70 13.26
CA ASP A 108 17.22 2.71 13.83
C ASP A 108 18.66 2.90 13.33
N LYS A 109 19.59 3.14 14.28
CA LYS A 109 21.00 3.40 13.97
C LYS A 109 21.71 2.17 13.39
N ALA A 110 21.42 0.97 13.90
CA ALA A 110 22.04 -0.26 13.43
C ALA A 110 21.59 -0.57 11.98
N ILE A 111 20.32 -0.35 11.69
CA ILE A 111 19.80 -0.48 10.33
C ILE A 111 20.44 0.54 9.39
N LYS A 112 20.60 1.79 9.84
CA LYS A 112 21.25 2.82 9.04
C LYS A 112 22.70 2.45 8.70
N GLU A 113 23.48 1.97 9.66
CA GLU A 113 24.84 1.50 9.43
C GLU A 113 24.89 0.31 8.47
N GLN A 114 23.93 -0.62 8.59
CA GLN A 114 23.83 -1.75 7.68
C GLN A 114 23.48 -1.30 6.26
N ARG A 115 22.55 -0.37 6.09
CA ARG A 115 22.18 0.24 4.80
C ARG A 115 23.39 0.90 4.14
N ASP A 116 24.12 1.71 4.87
CA ASP A 116 25.30 2.42 4.35
C ASP A 116 26.32 1.44 3.78
N LYS A 117 26.56 0.31 4.43
CA LYS A 117 27.45 -0.75 3.95
C LYS A 117 26.92 -1.48 2.72
N MET A 118 25.60 -1.66 2.65
CA MET A 118 24.96 -2.43 1.58
C MET A 118 24.76 -1.62 0.29
N TYR A 119 24.77 -0.28 0.38
CA TYR A 119 24.69 0.60 -0.78
C TYR A 119 26.06 0.98 -1.36
N VAL A 120 27.16 0.69 -0.67
CA VAL A 120 28.50 0.90 -1.23
C VAL A 120 28.74 -0.10 -2.35
N VAL A 121 28.69 0.38 -3.58
CA VAL A 121 29.08 -0.39 -4.76
C VAL A 121 30.59 -0.23 -4.94
N ALA A 122 31.35 -1.32 -4.96
CA ALA A 122 32.75 -1.29 -5.31
C ALA A 122 32.90 -0.83 -6.77
N VAL A 123 33.60 0.27 -6.97
CA VAL A 123 33.89 0.82 -8.30
C VAL A 123 35.04 0.00 -8.92
#